data_b45db606323f33748ce4981aa6f18421
#
_entry.id   b45db606323f33748ce4981aa6f18421
#
_cell.length_a   1.000
_cell.length_b   1.000
_cell.length_c   1.000
_cell.angle_alpha   90.00
_cell.angle_beta   90.00
_cell.angle_gamma   90.00
#
_symmetry.space_group_name_H-M   'P 1'
#
loop_
_entity.id
_entity.type
_entity.pdbx_description
1 polymer ?
#
loop_
_entity_poly.entity_id
_entity_poly.type
_entity_poly.pdbx_seq_one_letter_code
_entity_poly.pdbx_strand_id
1 'polypeptide(L)'
;MSTQEARFESIIDWLQIPTSASFNSPGRVVCTIHTLLSISGRRPGDRRNRWHRLNDGSLCDLDRMETWDEPIETGEVPPDGSSFDVIVVGGGPSGSAAAAYNAMNGCRVLLIEKEVWPRDKVCGDAVGGKSLSHVKELGVKEMVENTPHFMVDSIVFGSANGNTVKVMLPQDEFEKKMAGYSLPRVQFDYMMFKKATQIVRENGGSVIQGFSVNEVNDDHGTITGVTGNFGKRASDGPSLSFSASLTIGAGGYRCPVSTKLVEDIHGEPMRDDDHYCGGYREYWENVGGFEGSQGPIEIHFIDEVIPGYFWLFPVQEGVVNVGIGMVISEQRKQKGADKSLKKKQKWVIENHPVFSERFKDAKLVEGSQRGWQLPFGSPRKRPPSFQPRRSAGAGVMCVGDAASLVDPFSGEGIGNGLLSAKMTAKHFDKVVHADGFTEEAAVSYMNDLWGVLGKELTNSYRLQKVVKWKKVMNWFVGKASSKKEMGDMLTGMIADKEAQKSLWSPWFLFKTILLP
;
A
#
# COMPACT_ATOMS: atom_id res chain seq x y z
N MET A 1 -3.10 -30.54 35.32
CA MET A 1 -2.95 -29.90 34.00
C MET A 1 -3.13 -28.41 34.19
N SER A 2 -2.22 -27.59 33.69
CA SER A 2 -2.36 -26.14 33.75
C SER A 2 -3.45 -25.65 32.80
N THR A 3 -4.03 -24.50 33.06
CA THR A 3 -5.04 -23.88 32.17
C THR A 3 -4.50 -23.66 30.74
N GLN A 4 -3.21 -23.65 30.59
CA GLN A 4 -2.49 -23.50 29.31
C GLN A 4 -2.45 -24.81 28.52
N GLU A 5 -2.28 -25.95 29.20
CA GLU A 5 -2.32 -27.28 28.56
C GLU A 5 -3.71 -27.64 28.07
N ALA A 6 -4.77 -27.34 28.83
CA ALA A 6 -6.14 -27.56 28.42
C ALA A 6 -6.56 -26.70 27.20
N ARG A 7 -6.04 -25.50 27.06
CA ARG A 7 -6.25 -24.66 25.87
C ARG A 7 -5.46 -25.15 24.67
N PHE A 8 -4.28 -25.70 24.89
CA PHE A 8 -3.44 -26.25 23.83
C PHE A 8 -4.07 -27.54 23.24
N GLU A 9 -4.59 -28.42 24.09
CA GLU A 9 -5.34 -29.59 23.65
C GLU A 9 -6.62 -29.26 22.88
N SER A 10 -7.36 -28.21 23.29
CA SER A 10 -8.52 -27.70 22.57
C SER A 10 -8.18 -27.20 21.15
N ILE A 11 -7.00 -26.61 20.95
CA ILE A 11 -6.52 -26.20 19.62
C ILE A 11 -6.15 -27.41 18.76
N ILE A 12 -5.55 -28.43 19.33
CA ILE A 12 -5.18 -29.68 18.65
C ILE A 12 -6.43 -30.46 18.22
N ASP A 13 -7.43 -30.57 19.09
CA ASP A 13 -8.70 -31.21 18.78
C ASP A 13 -9.48 -30.49 17.69
N TRP A 14 -9.46 -29.13 17.72
CA TRP A 14 -10.10 -28.32 16.69
C TRP A 14 -9.45 -28.48 15.31
N LEU A 15 -8.13 -28.72 15.27
CA LEU A 15 -7.37 -28.93 14.02
C LEU A 15 -7.53 -30.35 13.48
N GLN A 16 -8.25 -31.27 14.17
CA GLN A 16 -8.40 -32.71 13.82
C GLN A 16 -7.06 -33.40 13.55
N ILE A 17 -6.03 -33.09 14.33
CA ILE A 17 -4.72 -33.72 14.23
C ILE A 17 -4.79 -35.12 14.85
N PRO A 18 -4.39 -36.21 14.15
CA PRO A 18 -4.39 -37.56 14.74
C PRO A 18 -3.47 -37.63 15.96
N THR A 19 -3.99 -38.07 17.10
CA THR A 19 -3.31 -38.14 18.40
C THR A 19 -2.19 -39.20 18.47
N SER A 20 -1.86 -39.87 17.37
CA SER A 20 -0.82 -40.91 17.33
C SER A 20 0.61 -40.39 17.09
N ALA A 21 0.81 -39.09 16.93
CA ALA A 21 2.14 -38.48 16.77
C ALA A 21 2.67 -38.05 18.15
N SER A 22 3.66 -38.75 18.68
CA SER A 22 4.37 -38.36 19.91
C SER A 22 5.25 -37.12 19.63
N PHE A 23 4.83 -35.98 20.11
CA PHE A 23 5.59 -34.73 19.99
C PHE A 23 6.50 -34.57 21.22
N ASN A 24 7.81 -34.67 21.02
CA ASN A 24 8.79 -34.61 22.11
C ASN A 24 9.31 -33.19 22.41
N SER A 25 8.78 -32.11 21.80
CA SER A 25 9.13 -30.71 22.14
C SER A 25 8.12 -29.69 21.62
N PRO A 26 7.88 -28.57 22.34
CA PRO A 26 6.97 -27.50 21.92
C PRO A 26 7.34 -26.84 20.58
N GLY A 27 8.62 -26.72 20.26
CA GLY A 27 9.09 -26.10 19.01
C GLY A 27 8.67 -26.84 17.72
N ARG A 28 8.54 -28.18 17.78
CA ARG A 28 8.05 -28.97 16.65
C ARG A 28 6.56 -28.78 16.37
N VAL A 29 5.77 -28.52 17.41
CA VAL A 29 4.33 -28.29 17.28
C VAL A 29 4.05 -26.95 16.56
N VAL A 30 4.79 -25.90 16.87
CA VAL A 30 4.65 -24.59 16.20
C VAL A 30 5.00 -24.69 14.72
N CYS A 31 6.08 -25.37 14.37
CA CYS A 31 6.47 -25.61 12.98
C CYS A 31 5.41 -26.44 12.23
N THR A 32 4.82 -27.44 12.88
CA THR A 32 3.76 -28.28 12.28
C THR A 32 2.45 -27.51 12.11
N ILE A 33 2.07 -26.65 13.06
CA ILE A 33 0.89 -25.76 12.94
C ILE A 33 1.10 -24.76 11.80
N HIS A 34 2.28 -24.17 11.66
CA HIS A 34 2.60 -23.28 10.55
C HIS A 34 2.50 -23.98 9.19
N THR A 35 3.03 -25.19 9.09
CA THR A 35 2.96 -26.03 7.87
C THR A 35 1.52 -26.45 7.58
N LEU A 36 0.74 -26.82 8.61
CA LEU A 36 -0.67 -27.22 8.44
C LEU A 36 -1.58 -26.03 8.11
N LEU A 37 -1.36 -24.86 8.70
CA LEU A 37 -2.08 -23.65 8.34
C LEU A 37 -1.74 -23.20 6.90
N SER A 38 -0.51 -23.38 6.45
CA SER A 38 -0.13 -23.16 5.06
C SER A 38 -0.74 -24.18 4.11
N ILE A 39 -0.98 -25.42 4.55
CA ILE A 39 -1.55 -26.52 3.76
C ILE A 39 -3.09 -26.52 3.81
N SER A 40 -3.71 -26.28 4.97
CA SER A 40 -5.18 -26.33 5.13
C SER A 40 -5.91 -25.14 4.50
N GLY A 41 -5.25 -24.01 4.29
CA GLY A 41 -5.77 -22.88 3.53
C GLY A 41 -5.70 -23.05 2.01
N ARG A 42 -5.07 -24.12 1.52
CA ARG A 42 -4.83 -24.35 0.08
C ARG A 42 -5.73 -25.45 -0.45
N ARG A 43 -6.90 -25.09 -0.94
CA ARG A 43 -7.61 -25.99 -1.86
C ARG A 43 -6.82 -26.04 -3.18
N PRO A 44 -6.62 -27.22 -3.79
CA PRO A 44 -6.11 -27.33 -5.15
C PRO A 44 -7.03 -26.50 -6.07
N GLY A 45 -6.52 -25.37 -6.62
CA GLY A 45 -7.30 -24.45 -7.45
C GLY A 45 -7.58 -23.08 -6.84
N ASP A 46 -7.14 -22.75 -5.62
CA ASP A 46 -7.24 -21.36 -5.10
C ASP A 46 -6.35 -20.41 -5.92
N ARG A 47 -7.00 -19.60 -6.74
CA ARG A 47 -6.37 -18.66 -7.69
C ARG A 47 -5.49 -17.60 -7.02
N ARG A 48 -5.59 -17.40 -5.70
CA ARG A 48 -4.82 -16.40 -4.95
C ARG A 48 -3.34 -16.74 -4.76
N ASN A 49 -2.97 -18.01 -4.94
CA ASN A 49 -1.61 -18.50 -4.71
C ASN A 49 -0.92 -19.00 -5.99
N ARG A 50 -1.43 -18.71 -7.18
CA ARG A 50 -0.85 -19.18 -8.46
C ARG A 50 0.51 -18.59 -8.79
N TRP A 51 0.88 -17.47 -8.17
CA TRP A 51 2.22 -16.88 -8.29
C TRP A 51 3.35 -17.85 -7.91
N HIS A 52 3.06 -18.81 -7.02
CA HIS A 52 3.99 -19.84 -6.62
C HIS A 52 4.09 -21.04 -7.57
N ARG A 53 3.29 -21.09 -8.65
CA ARG A 53 3.21 -22.23 -9.58
C ARG A 53 3.67 -21.95 -11.00
N LEU A 54 4.19 -20.78 -11.26
CA LEU A 54 4.72 -20.46 -12.59
C LEU A 54 6.15 -20.98 -12.71
N ASN A 55 6.30 -22.32 -12.65
CA ASN A 55 7.57 -23.05 -12.85
C ASN A 55 7.97 -23.15 -14.34
N ASP A 56 7.41 -22.31 -15.21
CA ASP A 56 7.65 -22.35 -16.65
C ASP A 56 8.57 -21.21 -17.14
N GLY A 57 9.26 -20.53 -16.21
CA GLY A 57 10.18 -19.44 -16.52
C GLY A 57 9.48 -18.10 -16.78
N SER A 58 8.14 -18.02 -16.67
CA SER A 58 7.40 -16.77 -16.77
C SER A 58 7.34 -16.08 -15.41
N LEU A 59 7.35 -14.78 -15.40
CA LEU A 59 7.16 -13.78 -14.34
C LEU A 59 8.05 -13.83 -13.11
N CYS A 60 8.33 -14.98 -12.57
CA CYS A 60 9.28 -15.18 -11.51
C CYS A 60 10.11 -16.37 -11.91
N ASP A 61 11.32 -16.13 -12.34
CA ASP A 61 12.35 -17.16 -12.35
C ASP A 61 12.65 -17.49 -10.88
N LEU A 62 11.81 -18.36 -10.30
CA LEU A 62 11.86 -18.73 -8.89
C LEU A 62 13.20 -19.37 -8.51
N ASP A 63 13.90 -19.95 -9.48
CA ASP A 63 15.25 -20.51 -9.28
C ASP A 63 16.31 -19.43 -8.98
N ARG A 64 16.00 -18.14 -9.22
CA ARG A 64 16.86 -16.99 -8.87
C ARG A 64 16.41 -16.21 -7.63
N MET A 65 15.28 -16.56 -7.03
CA MET A 65 14.66 -15.78 -5.94
C MET A 65 14.63 -16.58 -4.63
N GLU A 66 15.79 -16.90 -4.11
CA GLU A 66 15.94 -17.77 -2.93
C GLU A 66 15.30 -17.25 -1.63
N THR A 67 14.75 -16.01 -1.57
CA THR A 67 14.49 -15.39 -0.27
C THR A 67 13.06 -14.86 -0.02
N TRP A 68 12.20 -14.69 -1.02
CA TRP A 68 10.91 -14.03 -0.79
C TRP A 68 9.69 -14.96 -0.70
N ASP A 69 9.80 -16.20 -1.09
CA ASP A 69 8.74 -17.23 -0.98
C ASP A 69 8.89 -18.15 0.23
N GLU A 70 9.97 -18.00 1.00
CA GLU A 70 10.15 -18.69 2.26
C GLU A 70 9.13 -18.19 3.31
N PRO A 71 8.55 -19.09 4.13
CA PRO A 71 7.71 -18.68 5.25
C PRO A 71 8.46 -17.73 6.19
N ILE A 72 7.81 -16.63 6.58
CA ILE A 72 8.38 -15.71 7.57
C ILE A 72 8.11 -16.29 8.96
N GLU A 73 9.17 -16.65 9.68
CA GLU A 73 9.05 -17.10 11.06
C GLU A 73 8.79 -15.90 11.98
N THR A 74 7.62 -15.88 12.61
CA THR A 74 7.16 -14.80 13.48
C THR A 74 7.39 -15.07 14.97
N GLY A 75 7.76 -16.30 15.34
CA GLY A 75 7.96 -16.70 16.72
C GLY A 75 6.67 -17.19 17.41
N GLU A 76 6.70 -17.22 18.73
CA GLU A 76 5.56 -17.67 19.53
C GLU A 76 4.45 -16.62 19.58
N VAL A 77 3.20 -17.10 19.61
CA VAL A 77 2.04 -16.24 19.82
C VAL A 77 2.01 -15.79 21.28
N PRO A 78 1.92 -14.47 21.58
CA PRO A 78 1.82 -14.00 22.95
C PRO A 78 0.60 -14.59 23.66
N PRO A 79 0.69 -14.85 24.98
CA PRO A 79 -0.46 -15.26 25.77
C PRO A 79 -1.62 -14.25 25.68
N ASP A 80 -2.84 -14.78 25.79
CA ASP A 80 -4.04 -13.98 25.94
C ASP A 80 -3.92 -12.99 27.12
N GLY A 81 -4.36 -11.75 26.93
CA GLY A 81 -4.22 -10.67 27.92
C GLY A 81 -2.83 -10.01 27.96
N SER A 82 -1.92 -10.36 27.05
CA SER A 82 -0.61 -9.68 26.98
C SER A 82 -0.75 -8.18 26.68
N SER A 83 0.12 -7.37 27.33
CA SER A 83 0.19 -5.92 27.13
C SER A 83 1.45 -5.53 26.38
N PHE A 84 1.37 -4.50 25.55
CA PHE A 84 2.46 -3.95 24.74
C PHE A 84 2.48 -2.41 24.88
N ASP A 85 3.59 -1.77 24.49
CA ASP A 85 3.61 -0.31 24.36
C ASP A 85 2.80 0.11 23.13
N VAL A 86 2.96 -0.64 22.01
CA VAL A 86 2.31 -0.37 20.73
C VAL A 86 1.77 -1.66 20.10
N ILE A 87 0.53 -1.64 19.64
CA ILE A 87 -0.04 -2.66 18.75
C ILE A 87 -0.17 -2.08 17.35
N VAL A 88 0.33 -2.77 16.31
CA VAL A 88 0.18 -2.40 14.91
C VAL A 88 -0.72 -3.41 14.20
N VAL A 89 -1.86 -2.97 13.67
CA VAL A 89 -2.85 -3.80 12.97
C VAL A 89 -2.72 -3.64 11.47
N GLY A 90 -2.12 -4.64 10.81
CA GLY A 90 -1.83 -4.71 9.38
C GLY A 90 -0.35 -4.71 9.08
N GLY A 91 0.16 -5.74 8.40
CA GLY A 91 1.57 -5.94 8.04
C GLY A 91 1.92 -5.50 6.61
N GLY A 92 1.14 -4.58 5.99
CA GLY A 92 1.52 -3.94 4.74
C GLY A 92 2.71 -2.98 4.92
N PRO A 93 3.22 -2.32 3.86
CA PRO A 93 4.40 -1.45 3.97
C PRO A 93 4.31 -0.41 5.08
N SER A 94 3.16 0.27 5.22
CA SER A 94 2.96 1.27 6.28
C SER A 94 2.98 0.66 7.67
N GLY A 95 2.35 -0.51 7.87
CA GLY A 95 2.32 -1.18 9.17
C GLY A 95 3.66 -1.81 9.52
N SER A 96 4.34 -2.43 8.56
CA SER A 96 5.70 -2.93 8.73
C SER A 96 6.66 -1.80 9.13
N ALA A 97 6.58 -0.65 8.47
CA ALA A 97 7.38 0.51 8.80
C ALA A 97 7.02 1.08 10.19
N ALA A 98 5.72 1.19 10.53
CA ALA A 98 5.29 1.68 11.85
C ALA A 98 5.79 0.77 12.97
N ALA A 99 5.69 -0.55 12.78
CA ALA A 99 6.20 -1.52 13.76
C ALA A 99 7.73 -1.40 13.92
N ALA A 100 8.45 -1.32 12.80
CA ALA A 100 9.91 -1.20 12.84
C ALA A 100 10.37 0.11 13.50
N TYR A 101 9.81 1.27 13.10
CA TYR A 101 10.20 2.56 13.68
C TYR A 101 9.88 2.66 15.17
N ASN A 102 8.74 2.19 15.63
CA ASN A 102 8.41 2.19 17.05
C ASN A 102 9.30 1.22 17.84
N ALA A 103 9.62 0.03 17.28
CA ALA A 103 10.54 -0.91 17.90
C ALA A 103 11.97 -0.32 18.01
N MET A 104 12.46 0.35 16.95
CA MET A 104 13.76 1.05 16.97
C MET A 104 13.81 2.16 18.03
N ASN A 105 12.66 2.77 18.37
CA ASN A 105 12.53 3.71 19.49
C ASN A 105 12.42 3.02 20.86
N GLY A 106 12.63 1.70 20.92
CA GLY A 106 12.63 0.92 22.16
C GLY A 106 11.25 0.55 22.69
N CYS A 107 10.19 0.70 21.91
CA CYS A 107 8.85 0.24 22.26
C CYS A 107 8.76 -1.29 22.11
N ARG A 108 8.06 -1.94 23.04
CA ARG A 108 7.63 -3.32 22.90
C ARG A 108 6.41 -3.36 21.99
N VAL A 109 6.61 -3.79 20.74
CA VAL A 109 5.60 -3.76 19.66
C VAL A 109 4.97 -5.13 19.45
N LEU A 110 3.64 -5.16 19.25
CA LEU A 110 2.94 -6.30 18.65
C LEU A 110 2.52 -5.94 17.22
N LEU A 111 3.09 -6.61 16.21
CA LEU A 111 2.67 -6.48 14.81
C LEU A 111 1.71 -7.62 14.45
N ILE A 112 0.51 -7.29 13.99
CA ILE A 112 -0.55 -8.24 13.63
C ILE A 112 -0.83 -8.15 12.12
N GLU A 113 -0.79 -9.28 11.41
CA GLU A 113 -1.23 -9.39 10.01
C GLU A 113 -2.25 -10.53 9.86
N LYS A 114 -3.34 -10.26 9.17
CA LYS A 114 -4.44 -11.23 8.96
C LYS A 114 -4.12 -12.29 7.91
N GLU A 115 -3.27 -11.97 6.96
CA GLU A 115 -2.82 -12.92 5.93
C GLU A 115 -1.52 -13.61 6.38
N VAL A 116 -1.24 -14.77 5.81
CA VAL A 116 0.06 -15.42 5.93
C VAL A 116 0.89 -15.06 4.71
N TRP A 117 2.11 -14.64 4.94
CA TRP A 117 3.04 -14.24 3.88
C TRP A 117 3.61 -15.45 3.12
N PRO A 118 3.87 -15.31 1.81
CA PRO A 118 3.70 -14.11 0.98
C PRO A 118 2.25 -13.89 0.55
N ARG A 119 1.86 -12.61 0.36
CA ARG A 119 0.54 -12.22 -0.11
C ARG A 119 0.62 -11.12 -1.18
N ASP A 120 -0.31 -11.10 -2.14
CA ASP A 120 -0.39 -10.07 -3.17
C ASP A 120 -1.32 -8.90 -2.77
N LYS A 121 -1.02 -7.71 -3.27
CA LYS A 121 -1.87 -6.50 -3.19
C LYS A 121 -1.89 -5.75 -4.51
N VAL A 122 -3.06 -5.23 -4.90
CA VAL A 122 -3.21 -4.40 -6.12
C VAL A 122 -2.49 -3.07 -5.96
N CYS A 123 -1.59 -2.79 -6.90
CA CYS A 123 -0.79 -1.58 -7.02
C CYS A 123 -0.29 -1.44 -8.46
N GLY A 124 0.25 -0.28 -8.82
CA GLY A 124 1.11 -0.12 -10.00
C GLY A 124 2.53 -0.65 -9.79
N ASP A 125 2.89 -1.03 -8.55
CA ASP A 125 4.17 -1.65 -8.17
C ASP A 125 5.41 -0.73 -8.22
N ALA A 126 5.23 0.54 -8.54
CA ALA A 126 6.32 1.52 -8.49
C ALA A 126 6.62 1.95 -7.04
N VAL A 127 7.90 1.94 -6.68
CA VAL A 127 8.46 2.38 -5.39
C VAL A 127 9.51 3.45 -5.67
N GLY A 128 9.16 4.70 -5.43
CA GLY A 128 10.02 5.84 -5.75
C GLY A 128 9.78 7.04 -4.83
N GLY A 129 10.43 8.15 -5.14
CA GLY A 129 10.27 9.40 -4.42
C GLY A 129 10.51 9.26 -2.90
N LYS A 130 9.51 9.65 -2.11
CA LYS A 130 9.59 9.60 -0.63
C LYS A 130 9.87 8.22 -0.06
N SER A 131 9.47 7.14 -0.75
CA SER A 131 9.64 5.78 -0.25
C SER A 131 11.11 5.40 -0.11
N LEU A 132 11.99 5.90 -1.00
CA LEU A 132 13.38 5.45 -1.11
C LEU A 132 14.20 5.69 0.15
N SER A 133 14.02 6.85 0.80
CA SER A 133 14.70 7.15 2.05
C SER A 133 14.30 6.18 3.17
N HIS A 134 13.01 5.83 3.26
CA HIS A 134 12.50 4.89 4.25
C HIS A 134 12.95 3.45 3.97
N VAL A 135 12.93 3.04 2.69
CA VAL A 135 13.43 1.72 2.25
C VAL A 135 14.90 1.55 2.63
N LYS A 136 15.72 2.61 2.44
CA LYS A 136 17.12 2.63 2.87
C LYS A 136 17.27 2.58 4.39
N GLU A 137 16.55 3.45 5.09
CA GLU A 137 16.63 3.60 6.55
C GLU A 137 16.22 2.31 7.29
N LEU A 138 15.21 1.63 6.79
CA LEU A 138 14.73 0.34 7.32
C LEU A 138 15.59 -0.86 6.88
N GLY A 139 16.64 -0.66 6.08
CA GLY A 139 17.53 -1.73 5.62
C GLY A 139 16.91 -2.70 4.60
N VAL A 140 15.90 -2.25 3.85
CA VAL A 140 15.21 -3.04 2.81
C VAL A 140 15.85 -2.83 1.43
N LYS A 141 16.62 -1.75 1.24
CA LYS A 141 17.22 -1.38 -0.05
C LYS A 141 18.01 -2.52 -0.69
N GLU A 142 18.91 -3.14 0.06
CA GLU A 142 19.75 -4.24 -0.45
C GLU A 142 18.90 -5.46 -0.86
N MET A 143 17.81 -5.74 -0.13
CA MET A 143 16.90 -6.83 -0.48
C MET A 143 16.22 -6.56 -1.83
N VAL A 144 15.80 -5.31 -2.09
CA VAL A 144 15.22 -4.90 -3.38
C VAL A 144 16.25 -5.01 -4.48
N GLU A 145 17.48 -4.49 -4.28
CA GLU A 145 18.53 -4.48 -5.30
C GLU A 145 19.05 -5.89 -5.65
N ASN A 146 18.94 -6.84 -4.73
CA ASN A 146 19.30 -8.26 -4.96
C ASN A 146 18.13 -9.10 -5.52
N THR A 147 16.98 -8.49 -5.77
CA THR A 147 15.79 -9.16 -6.34
C THR A 147 15.55 -8.63 -7.75
N PRO A 148 15.07 -9.43 -8.71
CA PRO A 148 14.68 -8.93 -10.02
C PRO A 148 13.69 -7.77 -9.91
N HIS A 149 14.02 -6.63 -10.48
CA HIS A 149 13.22 -5.42 -10.48
C HIS A 149 13.47 -4.63 -11.77
N PHE A 150 12.60 -3.68 -12.05
CA PHE A 150 12.81 -2.72 -13.13
C PHE A 150 13.28 -1.38 -12.53
N MET A 151 14.36 -0.84 -13.08
CA MET A 151 14.88 0.47 -12.68
C MET A 151 14.12 1.57 -13.41
N VAL A 152 13.41 2.42 -12.67
CA VAL A 152 12.64 3.52 -13.22
C VAL A 152 13.54 4.75 -13.39
N ASP A 153 13.78 5.18 -14.63
CA ASP A 153 14.59 6.36 -14.95
C ASP A 153 13.76 7.59 -15.36
N SER A 154 12.51 7.37 -15.71
CA SER A 154 11.64 8.42 -16.25
C SER A 154 10.17 8.06 -16.13
N ILE A 155 9.32 9.07 -16.32
CA ILE A 155 7.86 8.90 -16.37
C ILE A 155 7.35 9.45 -17.70
N VAL A 156 6.57 8.67 -18.42
CA VAL A 156 5.85 9.12 -19.62
C VAL A 156 4.42 9.46 -19.26
N PHE A 157 4.02 10.68 -19.55
CA PHE A 157 2.63 11.10 -19.50
C PHE A 157 2.04 11.17 -20.91
N GLY A 158 0.94 10.47 -21.14
CA GLY A 158 0.19 10.49 -22.38
C GLY A 158 -1.17 11.16 -22.22
N SER A 159 -1.66 11.77 -23.29
CA SER A 159 -3.01 12.36 -23.36
C SER A 159 -3.90 11.63 -24.36
N ALA A 160 -5.20 11.87 -24.28
CA ALA A 160 -6.22 11.18 -25.08
C ALA A 160 -6.04 11.38 -26.61
N ASN A 161 -5.38 12.45 -27.04
CA ASN A 161 -5.07 12.71 -28.44
C ASN A 161 -3.74 12.09 -28.93
N GLY A 162 -3.11 11.23 -28.11
CA GLY A 162 -1.89 10.52 -28.46
C GLY A 162 -0.58 11.28 -28.21
N ASN A 163 -0.62 12.54 -27.77
CA ASN A 163 0.59 13.26 -27.40
C ASN A 163 1.18 12.66 -26.12
N THR A 164 2.52 12.57 -26.07
CA THR A 164 3.25 12.09 -24.90
C THR A 164 4.35 13.06 -24.50
N VAL A 165 4.67 13.12 -23.23
CA VAL A 165 5.84 13.83 -22.69
C VAL A 165 6.60 12.88 -21.78
N LYS A 166 7.91 12.75 -22.00
CA LYS A 166 8.81 11.98 -21.14
C LYS A 166 9.49 12.93 -20.18
N VAL A 167 9.37 12.63 -18.90
CA VAL A 167 9.97 13.39 -17.79
C VAL A 167 11.06 12.52 -17.18
N MET A 168 12.29 12.98 -17.26
CA MET A 168 13.44 12.29 -16.67
C MET A 168 13.45 12.48 -15.16
N LEU A 169 13.78 11.44 -14.41
CA LEU A 169 14.07 11.57 -13.00
C LEU A 169 15.42 12.28 -12.79
N PRO A 170 15.64 12.97 -11.66
CA PRO A 170 16.89 13.67 -11.39
C PRO A 170 18.10 12.75 -11.51
N GLN A 171 19.13 13.20 -12.28
CA GLN A 171 20.34 12.40 -12.53
C GLN A 171 21.13 12.06 -11.26
N ASP A 172 21.16 12.97 -10.28
CA ASP A 172 21.84 12.76 -9.01
C ASP A 172 21.20 11.62 -8.19
N GLU A 173 19.89 11.48 -8.23
CA GLU A 173 19.18 10.34 -7.63
C GLU A 173 19.45 9.06 -8.42
N PHE A 174 19.47 9.14 -9.74
CA PHE A 174 19.79 8.03 -10.62
C PHE A 174 21.22 7.53 -10.43
N GLU A 175 22.21 8.40 -10.39
CA GLU A 175 23.62 8.05 -10.15
C GLU A 175 23.83 7.40 -8.77
N LYS A 176 23.03 7.81 -7.79
CA LYS A 176 22.98 7.15 -6.47
C LYS A 176 22.20 5.83 -6.49
N LYS A 177 21.72 5.36 -7.64
CA LYS A 177 20.81 4.22 -7.80
C LYS A 177 19.53 4.35 -6.96
N MET A 178 19.01 5.54 -6.86
CA MET A 178 17.81 5.87 -6.07
C MET A 178 16.70 6.51 -6.91
N ALA A 179 16.74 6.34 -8.23
CA ALA A 179 15.74 6.92 -9.13
C ALA A 179 14.33 6.36 -8.91
N GLY A 180 14.24 5.09 -8.57
CA GLY A 180 13.01 4.36 -8.28
C GLY A 180 13.10 2.92 -8.73
N TYR A 181 12.31 2.08 -8.10
CA TYR A 181 12.16 0.68 -8.43
C TYR A 181 10.72 0.39 -8.83
N SER A 182 10.53 -0.55 -9.72
CA SER A 182 9.24 -1.17 -9.96
C SER A 182 9.42 -2.68 -9.83
N LEU A 183 8.66 -3.29 -8.92
CA LEU A 183 8.70 -4.71 -8.63
C LEU A 183 7.38 -5.16 -8.04
N PRO A 184 6.96 -6.43 -8.22
CA PRO A 184 5.69 -6.91 -7.73
C PRO A 184 5.51 -6.70 -6.23
N ARG A 185 4.33 -6.21 -5.83
CA ARG A 185 4.01 -5.94 -4.41
C ARG A 185 4.11 -7.18 -3.52
N VAL A 186 3.93 -8.36 -4.08
CA VAL A 186 4.16 -9.61 -3.32
C VAL A 186 5.58 -9.68 -2.79
N GLN A 187 6.55 -9.24 -3.57
CA GLN A 187 7.97 -9.21 -3.20
C GLN A 187 8.28 -8.04 -2.27
N PHE A 188 7.91 -6.83 -2.66
CA PHE A 188 8.20 -5.62 -1.87
C PHE A 188 7.58 -5.69 -0.48
N ASP A 189 6.30 -6.03 -0.39
CA ASP A 189 5.60 -6.11 0.88
C ASP A 189 6.19 -7.22 1.78
N TYR A 190 6.59 -8.37 1.18
CA TYR A 190 7.26 -9.44 1.89
C TYR A 190 8.59 -8.98 2.51
N MET A 191 9.43 -8.28 1.74
CA MET A 191 10.71 -7.76 2.23
C MET A 191 10.50 -6.78 3.40
N MET A 192 9.54 -5.87 3.26
CA MET A 192 9.17 -4.93 4.31
C MET A 192 8.72 -5.64 5.59
N PHE A 193 7.85 -6.65 5.47
CA PHE A 193 7.35 -7.41 6.61
C PHE A 193 8.43 -8.29 7.25
N LYS A 194 9.26 -8.96 6.44
CA LYS A 194 10.40 -9.77 6.93
C LYS A 194 11.37 -8.92 7.74
N LYS A 195 11.72 -7.73 7.22
CA LYS A 195 12.61 -6.81 7.92
C LYS A 195 11.99 -6.24 9.19
N ALA A 196 10.72 -5.85 9.14
CA ALA A 196 9.99 -5.41 10.32
C ALA A 196 9.90 -6.50 11.39
N THR A 197 9.64 -7.75 10.99
CA THR A 197 9.62 -8.91 11.90
C THR A 197 10.95 -9.07 12.62
N GLN A 198 12.07 -8.96 11.89
CA GLN A 198 13.40 -9.00 12.48
C GLN A 198 13.57 -7.89 13.51
N ILE A 199 13.34 -6.63 13.13
CA ILE A 199 13.54 -5.46 14.00
C ILE A 199 12.65 -5.54 15.26
N VAL A 200 11.36 -5.89 15.10
CA VAL A 200 10.42 -6.02 16.21
C VAL A 200 10.89 -7.07 17.22
N ARG A 201 11.32 -8.25 16.74
CA ARG A 201 11.78 -9.35 17.61
C ARG A 201 13.09 -9.03 18.31
N GLU A 202 14.04 -8.40 17.63
CA GLU A 202 15.32 -7.95 18.20
C GLU A 202 15.12 -6.92 19.34
N ASN A 203 14.00 -6.19 19.31
CA ASN A 203 13.63 -5.21 20.36
C ASN A 203 12.58 -5.76 21.35
N GLY A 204 12.45 -7.08 21.49
CA GLY A 204 11.60 -7.73 22.49
C GLY A 204 10.09 -7.68 22.19
N GLY A 205 9.71 -7.29 20.99
CA GLY A 205 8.33 -7.32 20.51
C GLY A 205 7.91 -8.69 19.96
N SER A 206 6.68 -8.76 19.49
CA SER A 206 6.06 -9.97 18.92
C SER A 206 5.43 -9.70 17.57
N VAL A 207 5.36 -10.71 16.71
CA VAL A 207 4.73 -10.62 15.40
C VAL A 207 3.79 -11.81 15.23
N ILE A 208 2.57 -11.56 14.75
CA ILE A 208 1.56 -12.58 14.49
C ILE A 208 1.06 -12.41 13.06
N GLN A 209 0.99 -13.49 12.30
CA GLN A 209 0.35 -13.53 10.98
C GLN A 209 -0.75 -14.60 10.95
N GLY A 210 -1.72 -14.46 10.05
CA GLY A 210 -2.91 -15.30 10.00
C GLY A 210 -3.95 -14.94 11.08
N PHE A 211 -3.78 -13.82 11.78
CA PHE A 211 -4.63 -13.38 12.88
C PHE A 211 -5.53 -12.20 12.46
N SER A 212 -6.82 -12.40 12.50
CA SER A 212 -7.83 -11.39 12.17
C SER A 212 -8.26 -10.63 13.42
N VAL A 213 -8.09 -9.32 13.42
CA VAL A 213 -8.68 -8.43 14.44
C VAL A 213 -10.17 -8.27 14.13
N ASN A 214 -11.03 -8.75 15.03
CA ASN A 214 -12.47 -8.73 14.91
C ASN A 214 -13.11 -7.59 15.70
N GLU A 215 -12.44 -7.16 16.77
CA GLU A 215 -12.89 -6.08 17.65
C GLU A 215 -11.72 -5.18 18.02
N VAL A 216 -12.00 -3.89 18.09
CA VAL A 216 -11.07 -2.88 18.59
C VAL A 216 -11.64 -2.38 19.91
N ASN A 217 -10.91 -2.69 20.99
CA ASN A 217 -11.35 -2.44 22.36
C ASN A 217 -11.20 -0.96 22.70
N ASP A 218 -12.19 -0.40 23.35
CA ASP A 218 -12.14 0.98 23.86
C ASP A 218 -12.70 1.10 25.28
N ASP A 219 -12.24 2.12 25.97
CA ASP A 219 -12.81 2.60 27.22
C ASP A 219 -13.23 4.05 27.04
N HIS A 220 -14.56 4.30 27.03
CA HIS A 220 -15.16 5.61 26.83
C HIS A 220 -14.57 6.42 25.64
N GLY A 221 -14.32 5.72 24.51
CA GLY A 221 -13.76 6.34 23.28
C GLY A 221 -12.23 6.38 23.22
N THR A 222 -11.53 5.94 24.27
CA THR A 222 -10.09 5.73 24.25
C THR A 222 -9.79 4.30 23.81
N ILE A 223 -9.09 4.10 22.71
CA ILE A 223 -8.72 2.76 22.24
C ILE A 223 -7.65 2.18 23.16
N THR A 224 -7.91 0.96 23.67
CA THR A 224 -7.07 0.28 24.68
C THR A 224 -6.41 -0.99 24.15
N GLY A 225 -6.82 -1.47 22.97
CA GLY A 225 -6.25 -2.68 22.40
C GLY A 225 -7.13 -3.32 21.32
N VAL A 226 -6.93 -4.62 21.11
CA VAL A 226 -7.63 -5.38 20.08
C VAL A 226 -7.94 -6.79 20.54
N THR A 227 -9.04 -7.34 20.01
CA THR A 227 -9.44 -8.74 20.17
C THR A 227 -9.58 -9.39 18.80
N GLY A 228 -9.12 -10.62 18.64
CA GLY A 228 -9.18 -11.35 17.38
C GLY A 228 -8.92 -12.82 17.52
N ASN A 229 -8.81 -13.52 16.41
CA ASN A 229 -8.54 -14.95 16.37
C ASN A 229 -7.77 -15.35 15.12
N PHE A 230 -7.19 -16.55 15.15
CA PHE A 230 -6.65 -17.17 13.94
C PHE A 230 -7.78 -17.66 13.06
N GLY A 231 -7.77 -17.21 11.79
CA GLY A 231 -8.82 -17.54 10.82
C GLY A 231 -9.49 -16.30 10.23
N LYS A 232 -10.51 -16.52 9.41
CA LYS A 232 -11.19 -15.43 8.66
C LYS A 232 -12.47 -14.94 9.33
N ARG A 233 -13.02 -15.69 10.26
CA ARG A 233 -14.27 -15.39 10.97
C ARG A 233 -14.03 -15.45 12.47
N ALA A 234 -14.77 -14.66 13.22
CA ALA A 234 -14.73 -14.67 14.68
C ALA A 234 -15.02 -16.06 15.31
N SER A 235 -15.75 -16.91 14.58
CA SER A 235 -16.06 -18.31 14.99
C SER A 235 -14.96 -19.33 14.70
N ASP A 236 -13.89 -18.94 14.00
CA ASP A 236 -12.91 -19.90 13.46
C ASP A 236 -11.87 -20.36 14.49
N GLY A 237 -11.91 -19.85 15.74
CA GLY A 237 -10.97 -20.26 16.80
C GLY A 237 -11.16 -19.47 18.08
N PRO A 238 -10.37 -19.77 19.13
CA PRO A 238 -10.42 -19.02 20.40
C PRO A 238 -9.99 -17.57 20.17
N SER A 239 -10.72 -16.65 20.80
CA SER A 239 -10.35 -15.24 20.82
C SER A 239 -9.17 -14.99 21.73
N LEU A 240 -8.24 -14.14 21.27
CA LEU A 240 -7.15 -13.58 22.08
C LEU A 240 -7.28 -12.08 22.10
N SER A 241 -7.03 -11.49 23.26
CA SER A 241 -7.08 -10.05 23.49
C SER A 241 -5.70 -9.52 23.85
N PHE A 242 -5.34 -8.37 23.29
CA PHE A 242 -4.08 -7.69 23.56
C PHE A 242 -4.35 -6.23 23.86
N SER A 243 -3.64 -5.67 24.84
CA SER A 243 -3.75 -4.26 25.23
C SER A 243 -2.48 -3.48 24.91
N ALA A 244 -2.62 -2.16 24.69
CA ALA A 244 -1.48 -1.27 24.48
C ALA A 244 -1.84 0.18 24.83
N SER A 245 -0.80 0.98 25.15
CA SER A 245 -0.92 2.44 25.30
C SER A 245 -1.22 3.13 23.98
N LEU A 246 -0.82 2.51 22.84
CA LEU A 246 -1.12 3.00 21.49
C LEU A 246 -1.47 1.83 20.56
N THR A 247 -2.57 1.95 19.83
CA THR A 247 -2.94 1.06 18.72
C THR A 247 -2.77 1.79 17.38
N ILE A 248 -1.98 1.24 16.46
CA ILE A 248 -1.76 1.81 15.13
C ILE A 248 -2.57 1.04 14.08
N GLY A 249 -3.52 1.73 13.45
CA GLY A 249 -4.29 1.21 12.33
C GLY A 249 -3.52 1.29 11.01
N ALA A 250 -3.14 0.14 10.46
CA ALA A 250 -2.40 0.00 9.19
C ALA A 250 -3.02 -1.03 8.25
N GLY A 251 -4.27 -1.44 8.46
CA GLY A 251 -4.98 -2.49 7.72
C GLY A 251 -5.48 -2.07 6.33
N GLY A 252 -5.05 -0.94 5.79
CA GLY A 252 -5.48 -0.43 4.49
C GLY A 252 -6.89 0.18 4.54
N TYR A 253 -7.58 0.26 3.39
CA TYR A 253 -8.88 0.94 3.31
C TYR A 253 -10.02 0.22 4.08
N ARG A 254 -9.82 -0.99 4.55
CA ARG A 254 -10.73 -1.78 5.40
C ARG A 254 -10.18 -2.01 6.80
N CYS A 255 -9.34 -1.11 7.29
CA CYS A 255 -8.74 -1.23 8.60
C CYS A 255 -9.81 -1.17 9.71
N PRO A 256 -9.93 -2.19 10.57
CA PRO A 256 -10.91 -2.18 11.65
C PRO A 256 -10.63 -1.05 12.66
N VAL A 257 -9.36 -0.74 12.92
CA VAL A 257 -8.97 0.36 13.81
C VAL A 257 -9.41 1.71 13.27
N SER A 258 -9.24 1.95 11.96
CA SER A 258 -9.72 3.18 11.32
C SER A 258 -11.24 3.26 11.31
N THR A 259 -11.96 2.15 11.12
CA THR A 259 -13.42 2.10 11.20
C THR A 259 -13.90 2.46 12.61
N LYS A 260 -13.32 1.83 13.62
CA LYS A 260 -13.64 2.11 15.04
C LYS A 260 -13.44 3.60 15.36
N LEU A 261 -12.30 4.17 14.99
CA LEU A 261 -12.00 5.59 15.22
C LEU A 261 -13.00 6.51 14.51
N VAL A 262 -13.23 6.30 13.22
CA VAL A 262 -13.95 7.25 12.37
C VAL A 262 -15.45 7.09 12.48
N GLU A 263 -15.98 5.86 12.39
CA GLU A 263 -17.43 5.60 12.39
C GLU A 263 -17.97 5.48 13.80
N ASP A 264 -17.40 4.59 14.63
CA ASP A 264 -18.01 4.26 15.91
C ASP A 264 -17.80 5.37 16.94
N ILE A 265 -16.56 5.89 17.06
CA ILE A 265 -16.24 6.91 18.08
C ILE A 265 -16.67 8.31 17.62
N HIS A 266 -16.40 8.68 16.36
CA HIS A 266 -16.66 10.04 15.89
C HIS A 266 -17.89 10.19 14.99
N GLY A 267 -18.62 9.12 14.66
CA GLY A 267 -19.83 9.16 13.83
C GLY A 267 -19.61 9.69 12.42
N GLU A 268 -18.36 9.62 11.91
CA GLU A 268 -18.00 10.09 10.60
C GLU A 268 -18.05 8.95 9.58
N PRO A 269 -18.54 9.15 8.32
CA PRO A 269 -18.61 8.08 7.34
C PRO A 269 -17.20 7.67 6.87
N MET A 270 -16.88 6.38 6.94
CA MET A 270 -15.66 5.83 6.36
C MET A 270 -15.63 5.99 4.85
N ARG A 271 -16.78 5.80 4.19
CA ARG A 271 -16.87 5.80 2.74
C ARG A 271 -17.34 7.14 2.20
N ASP A 272 -16.56 7.69 1.29
CA ASP A 272 -16.90 8.88 0.51
C ASP A 272 -16.40 8.66 -0.92
N ASP A 273 -17.30 8.36 -1.85
CA ASP A 273 -16.95 7.98 -3.22
C ASP A 273 -16.22 9.07 -4.01
N ASP A 274 -16.31 10.33 -3.61
CA ASP A 274 -15.54 11.44 -4.20
C ASP A 274 -14.06 11.41 -3.78
N HIS A 275 -13.76 10.69 -2.71
CA HIS A 275 -12.43 10.58 -2.11
C HIS A 275 -11.86 9.15 -2.16
N TYR A 276 -12.37 8.34 -3.10
CA TYR A 276 -11.87 6.99 -3.36
C TYR A 276 -11.65 6.75 -4.84
N CYS A 277 -10.62 5.99 -5.16
CA CYS A 277 -10.36 5.44 -6.49
C CYS A 277 -10.65 3.95 -6.51
N GLY A 278 -11.36 3.48 -7.55
CA GLY A 278 -11.34 2.08 -7.92
C GLY A 278 -10.15 1.82 -8.82
N GLY A 279 -9.40 0.78 -8.56
CA GLY A 279 -8.28 0.32 -9.38
C GLY A 279 -8.48 -1.12 -9.83
N TYR A 280 -8.01 -1.43 -11.02
CA TYR A 280 -7.96 -2.77 -11.57
C TYR A 280 -6.62 -3.00 -12.24
N ARG A 281 -5.96 -4.13 -12.00
CA ARG A 281 -4.61 -4.46 -12.47
C ARG A 281 -4.51 -5.89 -12.99
N GLU A 282 -3.68 -6.05 -14.01
CA GLU A 282 -3.22 -7.31 -14.58
C GLU A 282 -1.70 -7.25 -14.80
N TYR A 283 -1.04 -8.41 -14.89
CA TYR A 283 0.32 -8.48 -15.42
C TYR A 283 0.29 -9.07 -16.82
N TRP A 284 1.14 -8.53 -17.68
CA TRP A 284 1.28 -8.94 -19.08
C TRP A 284 2.73 -9.14 -19.44
N GLU A 285 3.01 -10.19 -20.18
CA GLU A 285 4.30 -10.45 -20.79
C GLU A 285 4.38 -9.88 -22.19
N ASN A 286 5.57 -9.48 -22.64
CA ASN A 286 5.88 -9.04 -24.00
C ASN A 286 5.02 -7.86 -24.48
N VAL A 287 4.71 -6.90 -23.62
CA VAL A 287 4.08 -5.64 -24.03
C VAL A 287 5.09 -4.80 -24.79
N GLY A 288 4.75 -4.41 -26.02
CA GLY A 288 5.65 -3.61 -26.87
C GLY A 288 6.02 -2.25 -26.29
N GLY A 289 7.21 -1.77 -26.60
CA GLY A 289 7.74 -0.46 -26.17
C GLY A 289 8.52 -0.47 -24.87
N PHE A 290 8.80 -1.65 -24.31
CA PHE A 290 9.67 -1.82 -23.15
C PHE A 290 10.78 -2.81 -23.49
N GLU A 291 12.03 -2.42 -23.22
CA GLU A 291 13.22 -3.24 -23.48
C GLU A 291 14.15 -3.21 -22.26
N GLY A 292 14.72 -4.36 -21.91
CA GLY A 292 15.65 -4.50 -20.78
C GLY A 292 15.00 -4.28 -19.41
N SER A 293 15.84 -3.97 -18.42
CA SER A 293 15.47 -3.83 -17.00
C SER A 293 15.45 -2.39 -16.50
N GLN A 294 15.51 -1.40 -17.39
CA GLN A 294 15.53 0.03 -17.06
C GLN A 294 14.77 0.85 -18.10
N GLY A 295 14.02 1.87 -17.65
CA GLY A 295 13.31 2.77 -18.54
C GLY A 295 12.14 3.49 -17.88
N PRO A 296 11.15 3.94 -18.66
CA PRO A 296 9.99 4.67 -18.15
C PRO A 296 8.95 3.76 -17.51
N ILE A 297 8.23 4.34 -16.54
CA ILE A 297 6.84 3.97 -16.27
C ILE A 297 5.92 4.92 -17.05
N GLU A 298 4.74 4.45 -17.44
CA GLU A 298 3.82 5.23 -18.28
C GLU A 298 2.46 5.42 -17.62
N ILE A 299 1.95 6.65 -17.69
CA ILE A 299 0.63 7.08 -17.20
C ILE A 299 -0.11 7.78 -18.33
N HIS A 300 -1.24 7.23 -18.76
CA HIS A 300 -2.01 7.72 -19.90
C HIS A 300 -3.41 8.19 -19.50
N PHE A 301 -3.68 9.47 -19.72
CA PHE A 301 -5.00 10.08 -19.53
C PHE A 301 -5.82 9.90 -20.81
N ILE A 302 -6.57 8.83 -20.89
CA ILE A 302 -7.40 8.48 -22.05
C ILE A 302 -8.87 8.78 -21.78
N ASP A 303 -9.62 9.04 -22.85
CA ASP A 303 -11.01 9.55 -22.79
C ASP A 303 -11.95 8.63 -22.01
N GLU A 304 -11.78 7.34 -22.11
CA GLU A 304 -12.61 6.32 -21.48
C GLU A 304 -12.39 6.21 -19.98
N VAL A 305 -11.29 6.79 -19.46
CA VAL A 305 -10.83 6.60 -18.07
C VAL A 305 -10.88 7.89 -17.26
N ILE A 306 -10.87 9.05 -17.89
CA ILE A 306 -10.91 10.37 -17.21
C ILE A 306 -12.18 10.52 -16.35
N PRO A 307 -12.09 10.98 -15.10
CA PRO A 307 -10.91 11.35 -14.34
C PRO A 307 -10.25 10.15 -13.65
N GLY A 308 -9.16 9.73 -14.24
CA GLY A 308 -8.33 8.61 -13.88
C GLY A 308 -7.30 8.42 -14.97
N TYR A 309 -6.61 7.29 -14.95
CA TYR A 309 -5.60 7.00 -15.96
C TYR A 309 -5.43 5.49 -16.19
N PHE A 310 -4.88 5.15 -17.33
CA PHE A 310 -4.36 3.84 -17.68
C PHE A 310 -2.85 3.86 -17.48
N TRP A 311 -2.27 2.81 -16.86
CA TRP A 311 -0.82 2.74 -16.62
C TRP A 311 -0.20 1.49 -17.20
N LEU A 312 1.09 1.62 -17.56
CA LEU A 312 1.97 0.56 -18.00
C LEU A 312 3.27 0.69 -17.20
N PHE A 313 3.47 -0.16 -16.19
CA PHE A 313 4.64 -0.12 -15.32
C PHE A 313 5.41 -1.43 -15.45
N PRO A 314 6.54 -1.45 -16.17
CA PRO A 314 7.41 -2.62 -16.16
C PRO A 314 7.84 -2.95 -14.72
N VAL A 315 7.82 -4.22 -14.35
CA VAL A 315 8.17 -4.67 -12.99
C VAL A 315 9.43 -5.51 -12.98
N GLN A 316 9.76 -6.08 -14.12
CA GLN A 316 11.01 -6.75 -14.44
C GLN A 316 11.12 -6.85 -15.96
N GLU A 317 12.24 -7.36 -16.47
CA GLU A 317 12.41 -7.58 -17.90
C GLU A 317 11.29 -8.46 -18.48
N GLY A 318 10.66 -7.97 -19.54
CA GLY A 318 9.59 -8.67 -20.24
C GLY A 318 8.22 -8.68 -19.56
N VAL A 319 8.07 -8.15 -18.33
CA VAL A 319 6.80 -8.15 -17.58
C VAL A 319 6.35 -6.76 -17.21
N VAL A 320 5.09 -6.46 -17.50
CA VAL A 320 4.46 -5.15 -17.27
C VAL A 320 3.21 -5.29 -16.40
N ASN A 321 3.16 -4.51 -15.34
CA ASN A 321 1.95 -4.24 -14.58
C ASN A 321 1.09 -3.26 -15.38
N VAL A 322 -0.08 -3.73 -15.82
CA VAL A 322 -1.02 -2.96 -16.63
C VAL A 322 -2.28 -2.72 -15.81
N GLY A 323 -2.70 -1.47 -15.72
CA GLY A 323 -3.89 -1.22 -14.95
C GLY A 323 -4.62 0.08 -15.27
N ILE A 324 -5.74 0.24 -14.62
CA ILE A 324 -6.67 1.35 -14.82
C ILE A 324 -7.22 1.80 -13.47
N GLY A 325 -7.26 3.10 -13.24
CA GLY A 325 -7.84 3.70 -12.04
C GLY A 325 -8.83 4.80 -12.38
N MET A 326 -9.93 4.89 -11.61
CA MET A 326 -10.95 5.94 -11.76
C MET A 326 -11.56 6.30 -10.41
N VAL A 327 -11.88 7.58 -10.22
CA VAL A 327 -12.64 8.05 -9.03
C VAL A 327 -14.01 7.35 -8.99
N ILE A 328 -14.36 6.78 -7.83
CA ILE A 328 -15.55 5.92 -7.70
C ILE A 328 -16.85 6.69 -8.00
N SER A 329 -16.97 7.94 -7.55
CA SER A 329 -18.16 8.76 -7.85
C SER A 329 -18.34 9.00 -9.35
N GLU A 330 -17.27 9.12 -10.12
CA GLU A 330 -17.32 9.27 -11.57
C GLU A 330 -17.57 7.94 -12.27
N GLN A 331 -16.99 6.86 -11.77
CA GLN A 331 -17.26 5.50 -12.27
C GLN A 331 -18.75 5.15 -12.14
N ARG A 332 -19.38 5.54 -11.00
CA ARG A 332 -20.81 5.28 -10.77
C ARG A 332 -21.76 6.07 -11.69
N LYS A 333 -21.34 7.22 -12.18
CA LYS A 333 -22.11 8.03 -13.14
C LYS A 333 -22.19 7.40 -14.52
N GLN A 334 -21.28 6.49 -14.84
CA GLN A 334 -21.27 5.81 -16.13
C GLN A 334 -22.39 4.76 -16.23
N LYS A 335 -22.81 4.41 -17.44
CA LYS A 335 -23.95 3.51 -17.69
C LYS A 335 -23.47 2.14 -18.20
N GLY A 336 -24.25 1.11 -17.91
CA GLY A 336 -24.07 -0.22 -18.49
C GLY A 336 -22.71 -0.87 -18.16
N ALA A 337 -22.11 -1.49 -19.18
CA ALA A 337 -20.81 -2.17 -19.08
C ALA A 337 -19.64 -1.23 -18.78
N ASP A 338 -19.80 0.07 -19.07
CA ASP A 338 -18.77 1.09 -18.88
C ASP A 338 -18.43 1.35 -17.41
N LYS A 339 -19.25 0.87 -16.48
CA LYS A 339 -18.92 0.90 -15.04
C LYS A 339 -17.78 -0.05 -14.64
N SER A 340 -17.49 -1.07 -15.46
CA SER A 340 -16.50 -2.09 -15.14
C SER A 340 -15.10 -1.66 -15.58
N LEU A 341 -14.20 -1.43 -14.65
CA LEU A 341 -12.78 -1.14 -14.94
C LEU A 341 -12.14 -2.28 -15.73
N LYS A 342 -12.45 -3.54 -15.40
CA LYS A 342 -11.98 -4.70 -16.16
C LYS A 342 -12.38 -4.64 -17.65
N LYS A 343 -13.64 -4.29 -17.93
CA LYS A 343 -14.12 -4.17 -19.33
C LYS A 343 -13.48 -2.99 -20.04
N LYS A 344 -13.28 -1.87 -19.31
CA LYS A 344 -12.59 -0.70 -19.87
C LYS A 344 -11.14 -1.02 -20.22
N GLN A 345 -10.40 -1.66 -19.31
CA GLN A 345 -9.02 -2.07 -19.56
C GLN A 345 -8.94 -3.01 -20.76
N LYS A 346 -9.82 -4.00 -20.84
CA LYS A 346 -9.92 -4.91 -21.98
C LYS A 346 -10.14 -4.13 -23.29
N TRP A 347 -11.08 -3.17 -23.28
CA TRP A 347 -11.36 -2.34 -24.47
C TRP A 347 -10.13 -1.52 -24.88
N VAL A 348 -9.39 -0.91 -23.92
CA VAL A 348 -8.17 -0.16 -24.21
C VAL A 348 -7.12 -1.05 -24.86
N ILE A 349 -6.89 -2.24 -24.31
CA ILE A 349 -5.91 -3.20 -24.83
C ILE A 349 -6.27 -3.68 -26.24
N GLU A 350 -7.55 -3.93 -26.50
CA GLU A 350 -7.99 -4.54 -27.77
C GLU A 350 -8.27 -3.52 -28.87
N ASN A 351 -8.70 -2.28 -28.51
CA ASN A 351 -9.29 -1.36 -29.49
C ASN A 351 -8.64 0.04 -29.53
N HIS A 352 -7.90 0.46 -28.49
CA HIS A 352 -7.28 1.78 -28.52
C HIS A 352 -6.14 1.81 -29.56
N PRO A 353 -6.11 2.80 -30.48
CA PRO A 353 -5.21 2.79 -31.64
C PRO A 353 -3.72 2.63 -31.30
N VAL A 354 -3.28 3.17 -30.17
CA VAL A 354 -1.89 3.09 -29.72
C VAL A 354 -1.62 1.79 -28.98
N PHE A 355 -2.54 1.37 -28.10
CA PHE A 355 -2.27 0.25 -27.21
C PHE A 355 -2.54 -1.10 -27.87
N SER A 356 -3.54 -1.23 -28.73
CA SER A 356 -3.83 -2.50 -29.41
C SER A 356 -2.61 -3.06 -30.16
N GLU A 357 -1.82 -2.21 -30.81
CA GLU A 357 -0.58 -2.64 -31.47
C GLU A 357 0.50 -3.08 -30.48
N ARG A 358 0.61 -2.38 -29.33
CA ARG A 358 1.57 -2.74 -28.27
C ARG A 358 1.25 -4.08 -27.58
N PHE A 359 -0.02 -4.48 -27.57
CA PHE A 359 -0.46 -5.73 -26.97
C PHE A 359 -0.63 -6.89 -27.96
N LYS A 360 -0.31 -6.69 -29.24
CA LYS A 360 -0.49 -7.68 -30.31
C LYS A 360 0.15 -9.04 -30.02
N ASP A 361 1.37 -9.02 -29.49
CA ASP A 361 2.13 -10.22 -29.15
C ASP A 361 2.20 -10.46 -27.62
N ALA A 362 1.48 -9.62 -26.85
CA ALA A 362 1.49 -9.69 -25.40
C ALA A 362 0.63 -10.85 -24.87
N LYS A 363 1.03 -11.40 -23.74
CA LYS A 363 0.33 -12.51 -23.08
C LYS A 363 -0.08 -12.12 -21.67
N LEU A 364 -1.37 -12.32 -21.36
CA LEU A 364 -1.87 -12.12 -20.01
C LEU A 364 -1.32 -13.20 -19.07
N VAL A 365 -0.77 -12.76 -17.95
CA VAL A 365 -0.39 -13.66 -16.87
C VAL A 365 -1.64 -14.12 -16.13
N GLU A 366 -1.97 -15.38 -16.30
CA GLU A 366 -3.18 -15.99 -15.77
C GLU A 366 -3.24 -15.89 -14.23
N GLY A 367 -4.39 -15.45 -13.71
CA GLY A 367 -4.61 -15.31 -12.27
C GLY A 367 -4.04 -14.02 -11.65
N SER A 368 -3.45 -13.12 -12.46
CA SER A 368 -2.93 -11.84 -12.00
C SER A 368 -4.00 -10.76 -11.82
N GLN A 369 -5.20 -10.99 -12.35
CA GLN A 369 -6.30 -10.01 -12.37
C GLN A 369 -6.79 -9.70 -10.95
N ARG A 370 -6.74 -8.41 -10.54
CA ARG A 370 -7.17 -7.96 -9.22
C ARG A 370 -7.83 -6.58 -9.29
N GLY A 371 -8.84 -6.38 -8.46
CA GLY A 371 -9.45 -5.08 -8.21
C GLY A 371 -9.27 -4.61 -6.76
N TRP A 372 -9.13 -3.31 -6.55
CA TRP A 372 -8.95 -2.72 -5.23
C TRP A 372 -9.55 -1.32 -5.13
N GLN A 373 -9.57 -0.77 -3.92
CA GLN A 373 -9.96 0.62 -3.67
C GLN A 373 -8.82 1.35 -2.95
N LEU A 374 -8.61 2.61 -3.33
CA LEU A 374 -7.58 3.49 -2.80
C LEU A 374 -8.24 4.72 -2.17
N PRO A 375 -8.06 4.97 -0.87
CA PRO A 375 -8.61 6.14 -0.19
C PRO A 375 -7.66 7.34 -0.34
N PHE A 376 -8.18 8.45 -0.89
CA PHE A 376 -7.39 9.66 -1.12
C PHE A 376 -7.18 10.51 0.13
N GLY A 377 -5.98 11.09 0.26
CA GLY A 377 -5.61 12.12 1.22
C GLY A 377 -6.13 13.52 0.86
N SER A 378 -7.23 13.58 0.12
CA SER A 378 -7.83 14.83 -0.30
C SER A 378 -8.58 15.53 0.82
N PRO A 379 -8.57 16.90 0.85
CA PRO A 379 -9.31 17.66 1.84
C PRO A 379 -10.81 17.42 1.71
N ARG A 380 -11.48 17.21 2.83
CA ARG A 380 -12.93 17.02 2.92
C ARG A 380 -13.60 18.26 3.46
N LYS A 381 -14.77 18.59 2.89
CA LYS A 381 -15.58 19.72 3.37
C LYS A 381 -16.18 19.37 4.74
N ARG A 382 -15.53 19.81 5.80
CA ARG A 382 -16.04 19.74 7.18
C ARG A 382 -15.69 21.00 7.94
N PRO A 383 -16.62 21.59 8.69
CA PRO A 383 -16.27 22.63 9.62
C PRO A 383 -15.36 22.06 10.73
N PRO A 384 -14.34 22.82 11.20
CA PRO A 384 -13.99 24.19 10.80
C PRO A 384 -12.97 24.27 9.65
N SER A 385 -12.47 23.15 9.12
CA SER A 385 -11.37 23.19 8.12
C SER A 385 -11.48 22.12 7.05
N PHE A 386 -10.81 22.36 5.90
CA PHE A 386 -10.58 21.39 4.85
C PHE A 386 -9.48 20.41 5.28
N GLN A 387 -9.80 19.49 6.14
CA GLN A 387 -8.85 18.46 6.58
C GLN A 387 -9.11 17.12 5.90
N PRO A 388 -8.08 16.23 5.83
CA PRO A 388 -8.31 14.85 5.45
C PRO A 388 -9.19 14.16 6.50
N ARG A 389 -9.45 12.87 6.28
CA ARG A 389 -10.10 12.03 7.30
C ARG A 389 -9.33 12.11 8.61
N ARG A 390 -10.05 12.04 9.73
CA ARG A 390 -9.46 11.88 11.05
C ARG A 390 -8.53 10.66 11.06
N SER A 391 -7.31 10.85 11.49
CA SER A 391 -6.26 9.83 11.48
C SER A 391 -5.68 9.50 12.84
N ALA A 392 -6.17 10.15 13.91
CA ALA A 392 -5.77 9.83 15.28
C ALA A 392 -6.86 10.23 16.29
N GLY A 393 -6.77 9.68 17.48
CA GLY A 393 -7.60 9.94 18.65
C GLY A 393 -6.94 9.33 19.89
N ALA A 394 -7.61 9.40 21.03
CA ALA A 394 -7.10 8.82 22.27
C ALA A 394 -6.82 7.31 22.10
N GLY A 395 -5.60 6.89 22.41
CA GLY A 395 -5.13 5.50 22.26
C GLY A 395 -4.87 5.04 20.81
N VAL A 396 -4.97 5.91 19.80
CA VAL A 396 -4.93 5.46 18.41
C VAL A 396 -4.26 6.44 17.44
N MET A 397 -3.48 5.90 16.50
CA MET A 397 -3.07 6.55 15.26
C MET A 397 -3.37 5.64 14.06
N CYS A 398 -3.66 6.22 12.88
CA CYS A 398 -3.78 5.50 11.62
C CYS A 398 -2.70 5.95 10.64
N VAL A 399 -2.24 5.03 9.78
CA VAL A 399 -1.17 5.28 8.79
C VAL A 399 -1.56 4.78 7.39
N GLY A 400 -0.95 5.35 6.36
CA GLY A 400 -1.14 4.93 4.98
C GLY A 400 -2.61 4.98 4.51
N ASP A 401 -3.08 3.92 3.84
CA ASP A 401 -4.46 3.85 3.35
C ASP A 401 -5.49 3.87 4.50
N ALA A 402 -5.14 3.37 5.70
CA ALA A 402 -6.03 3.44 6.86
C ALA A 402 -6.26 4.89 7.33
N ALA A 403 -5.30 5.78 7.10
CA ALA A 403 -5.43 7.22 7.31
C ALA A 403 -5.89 7.99 6.06
N SER A 404 -6.22 7.31 4.95
CA SER A 404 -6.56 7.92 3.67
C SER A 404 -5.49 8.87 3.15
N LEU A 405 -4.26 8.41 2.97
CA LEU A 405 -3.11 9.25 2.58
C LEU A 405 -2.65 9.03 1.13
N VAL A 406 -3.42 8.30 0.31
CA VAL A 406 -3.09 8.13 -1.12
C VAL A 406 -3.21 9.47 -1.84
N ASP A 407 -2.21 9.82 -2.63
CA ASP A 407 -2.22 11.04 -3.45
C ASP A 407 -3.37 10.99 -4.48
N PRO A 408 -4.23 12.01 -4.52
CA PRO A 408 -5.43 11.98 -5.36
C PRO A 408 -5.15 12.00 -6.87
N PHE A 409 -4.00 12.53 -7.30
CA PHE A 409 -3.65 12.67 -8.70
C PHE A 409 -2.80 11.49 -9.21
N SER A 410 -1.70 11.21 -8.53
CA SER A 410 -0.75 10.18 -8.95
C SER A 410 -1.14 8.77 -8.50
N GLY A 411 -1.97 8.64 -7.45
CA GLY A 411 -2.25 7.35 -6.81
C GLY A 411 -1.11 6.85 -5.93
N GLU A 412 -0.04 7.65 -5.71
CA GLU A 412 1.07 7.33 -4.82
C GLU A 412 0.58 7.24 -3.38
N GLY A 413 0.88 6.14 -2.71
CA GLY A 413 0.46 5.89 -1.34
C GLY A 413 1.54 5.24 -0.48
N ILE A 414 2.56 4.61 -1.10
CA ILE A 414 3.61 3.91 -0.36
C ILE A 414 4.45 4.92 0.41
N GLY A 415 4.96 5.95 -0.23
CA GLY A 415 5.81 6.96 0.41
C GLY A 415 5.07 7.76 1.49
N ASN A 416 3.82 8.15 1.25
CA ASN A 416 2.99 8.81 2.26
C ASN A 416 2.70 7.86 3.43
N GLY A 417 2.51 6.57 3.14
CA GLY A 417 2.33 5.53 4.15
C GLY A 417 3.56 5.34 5.03
N LEU A 418 4.75 5.23 4.44
CA LEU A 418 6.02 5.09 5.16
C LEU A 418 6.35 6.34 5.99
N LEU A 419 6.09 7.53 5.43
CA LEU A 419 6.26 8.79 6.14
C LEU A 419 5.33 8.88 7.37
N SER A 420 4.04 8.57 7.20
CA SER A 420 3.08 8.58 8.31
C SER A 420 3.46 7.55 9.39
N ALA A 421 3.98 6.40 8.97
CA ALA A 421 4.50 5.38 9.87
C ALA A 421 5.68 5.89 10.72
N LYS A 422 6.65 6.55 10.10
CA LYS A 422 7.78 7.18 10.84
C LYS A 422 7.28 8.25 11.81
N MET A 423 6.25 9.00 11.44
CA MET A 423 5.69 10.03 12.30
C MET A 423 5.01 9.44 13.55
N THR A 424 4.47 8.21 13.53
CA THR A 424 3.95 7.59 14.76
C THR A 424 5.03 7.44 15.82
N ALA A 425 6.23 6.98 15.41
CA ALA A 425 7.36 6.83 16.31
C ALA A 425 7.94 8.18 16.80
N LYS A 426 7.72 9.28 16.06
CA LYS A 426 8.06 10.64 16.51
C LYS A 426 7.11 11.16 17.57
N HIS A 427 5.82 10.78 17.50
CA HIS A 427 4.76 11.29 18.37
C HIS A 427 4.42 10.38 19.55
N PHE A 428 4.98 9.18 19.61
CA PHE A 428 4.79 8.26 20.71
C PHE A 428 6.11 8.00 21.45
N ASP A 429 6.11 8.30 22.73
CA ASP A 429 7.16 7.93 23.67
C ASP A 429 6.55 7.10 24.80
N LYS A 430 7.06 5.89 25.00
CA LYS A 430 6.49 4.92 25.97
C LYS A 430 6.55 5.37 27.43
N VAL A 431 7.46 6.31 27.76
CA VAL A 431 7.58 6.85 29.11
C VAL A 431 6.58 7.99 29.31
N VAL A 432 6.48 8.89 28.33
CA VAL A 432 5.54 10.02 28.35
C VAL A 432 4.09 9.53 28.28
N HIS A 433 3.84 8.48 27.50
CA HIS A 433 2.49 7.95 27.28
C HIS A 433 2.28 6.59 28.00
N ALA A 434 2.91 6.39 29.16
CA ALA A 434 2.76 5.15 29.93
C ALA A 434 1.30 4.91 30.34
N ASP A 435 0.56 5.97 30.66
CA ASP A 435 -0.86 5.94 31.01
C ASP A 435 -1.80 6.00 29.80
N GLY A 436 -1.25 5.93 28.57
CA GLY A 436 -1.99 5.95 27.30
C GLY A 436 -1.68 7.17 26.43
N PHE A 437 -1.92 7.02 25.12
CA PHE A 437 -1.79 8.11 24.15
C PHE A 437 -3.03 9.01 24.20
N THR A 438 -2.86 10.30 24.51
CA THR A 438 -3.96 11.23 24.78
C THR A 438 -4.56 11.84 23.50
N GLU A 439 -5.76 12.43 23.60
CA GLU A 439 -6.39 13.17 22.50
C GLU A 439 -5.56 14.40 22.09
N GLU A 440 -4.90 15.09 23.02
CA GLU A 440 -4.03 16.23 22.74
C GLU A 440 -2.81 15.80 21.92
N ALA A 441 -2.22 14.65 22.25
CA ALA A 441 -1.11 14.07 21.47
C ALA A 441 -1.59 13.65 20.07
N ALA A 442 -2.82 13.13 19.96
CA ALA A 442 -3.44 12.79 18.68
C ALA A 442 -3.67 14.01 17.80
N VAL A 443 -4.14 15.12 18.36
CA VAL A 443 -4.29 16.41 17.65
C VAL A 443 -2.92 16.92 17.18
N SER A 444 -1.89 16.81 18.02
CA SER A 444 -0.51 17.18 17.64
C SER A 444 0.00 16.35 16.45
N TYR A 445 -0.19 15.03 16.50
CA TYR A 445 0.14 14.14 15.38
C TYR A 445 -0.59 14.52 14.08
N MET A 446 -1.91 14.73 14.15
CA MET A 446 -2.70 15.11 12.96
C MET A 446 -2.26 16.44 12.37
N ASN A 447 -1.96 17.44 13.21
CA ASN A 447 -1.50 18.75 12.76
C ASN A 447 -0.14 18.65 12.07
N ASP A 448 0.80 17.90 12.64
CA ASP A 448 2.12 17.69 12.04
C ASP A 448 2.02 16.90 10.72
N LEU A 449 1.24 15.81 10.71
CA LEU A 449 1.03 15.01 9.50
C LEU A 449 0.45 15.85 8.36
N TRP A 450 -0.59 16.64 8.67
CA TRP A 450 -1.20 17.53 7.68
C TRP A 450 -0.31 18.73 7.34
N GLY A 451 0.49 19.21 8.27
CA GLY A 451 1.52 20.22 8.02
C GLY A 451 2.54 19.77 6.97
N VAL A 452 2.91 18.49 6.97
CA VAL A 452 3.84 17.91 5.99
C VAL A 452 3.16 17.57 4.67
N LEU A 453 2.03 16.87 4.70
CA LEU A 453 1.38 16.32 3.50
C LEU A 453 0.26 17.20 2.92
N GLY A 454 -0.36 18.05 3.74
CA GLY A 454 -1.64 18.67 3.41
C GLY A 454 -1.60 19.57 2.18
N LYS A 455 -0.52 20.36 2.00
CA LYS A 455 -0.37 21.24 0.84
C LYS A 455 -0.24 20.44 -0.46
N GLU A 456 0.58 19.41 -0.45
CA GLU A 456 0.79 18.53 -1.59
C GLU A 456 -0.51 17.81 -1.97
N LEU A 457 -1.15 17.13 -1.01
CA LEU A 457 -2.40 16.40 -1.23
C LEU A 457 -3.55 17.30 -1.69
N THR A 458 -3.61 18.54 -1.17
CA THR A 458 -4.59 19.53 -1.60
C THR A 458 -4.36 19.97 -3.05
N ASN A 459 -3.12 20.21 -3.43
CA ASN A 459 -2.76 20.57 -4.80
C ASN A 459 -3.04 19.40 -5.77
N SER A 460 -2.66 18.18 -5.40
CA SER A 460 -2.99 16.97 -6.16
C SER A 460 -4.50 16.78 -6.35
N TYR A 461 -5.28 17.06 -5.32
CA TYR A 461 -6.75 17.01 -5.42
C TYR A 461 -7.31 18.06 -6.38
N ARG A 462 -6.78 19.27 -6.36
CA ARG A 462 -7.16 20.33 -7.32
C ARG A 462 -6.80 19.91 -8.75
N LEU A 463 -5.62 19.37 -8.95
CA LEU A 463 -5.16 18.87 -10.25
C LEU A 463 -6.05 17.74 -10.76
N GLN A 464 -6.42 16.78 -9.91
CA GLN A 464 -7.39 15.73 -10.25
C GLN A 464 -8.73 16.29 -10.75
N LYS A 465 -9.21 17.41 -10.20
CA LYS A 465 -10.44 18.07 -10.68
C LYS A 465 -10.24 18.72 -12.06
N VAL A 466 -9.05 19.25 -12.33
CA VAL A 466 -8.73 19.87 -13.64
C VAL A 466 -8.62 18.81 -14.75
N VAL A 467 -8.12 17.62 -14.44
CA VAL A 467 -8.00 16.51 -15.42
C VAL A 467 -9.35 16.10 -16.03
N LYS A 468 -10.47 16.37 -15.36
CA LYS A 468 -11.81 16.17 -15.94
C LYS A 468 -12.04 16.95 -17.25
N TRP A 469 -11.29 18.04 -17.46
CA TRP A 469 -11.39 18.86 -18.65
C TRP A 469 -10.43 18.37 -19.74
N LYS A 470 -10.89 17.38 -20.51
CA LYS A 470 -10.12 16.73 -21.59
C LYS A 470 -9.35 17.70 -22.48
N LYS A 471 -9.98 18.81 -22.88
CA LYS A 471 -9.33 19.86 -23.72
C LYS A 471 -8.12 20.48 -23.03
N VAL A 472 -8.19 20.68 -21.71
CA VAL A 472 -7.09 21.25 -20.91
C VAL A 472 -5.95 20.25 -20.84
N MET A 473 -6.22 18.97 -20.61
CA MET A 473 -5.19 17.92 -20.57
C MET A 473 -4.52 17.73 -21.92
N ASN A 474 -5.28 17.61 -22.99
CA ASN A 474 -4.73 17.49 -24.35
C ASN A 474 -3.84 18.68 -24.71
N TRP A 475 -4.30 19.90 -24.39
CA TRP A 475 -3.51 21.11 -24.58
C TRP A 475 -2.24 21.11 -23.74
N PHE A 476 -2.34 20.78 -22.44
CA PHE A 476 -1.20 20.78 -21.51
C PHE A 476 -0.13 19.78 -21.93
N VAL A 477 -0.48 18.53 -22.18
CA VAL A 477 0.47 17.50 -22.64
C VAL A 477 1.03 17.84 -24.01
N GLY A 478 0.21 18.36 -24.93
CA GLY A 478 0.66 18.79 -26.25
C GLY A 478 1.66 19.96 -26.20
N LYS A 479 1.44 20.92 -25.31
CA LYS A 479 2.42 22.01 -25.09
C LYS A 479 3.69 21.49 -24.41
N ALA A 480 3.58 20.60 -23.44
CA ALA A 480 4.73 20.01 -22.77
C ALA A 480 5.58 19.14 -23.71
N SER A 481 4.97 18.47 -24.68
CA SER A 481 5.69 17.69 -25.70
C SER A 481 6.41 18.57 -26.73
N SER A 482 5.93 19.79 -26.96
CA SER A 482 6.48 20.69 -27.99
C SER A 482 7.48 21.72 -27.46
N LYS A 483 7.46 22.02 -26.14
CA LYS A 483 8.36 23.01 -25.52
C LYS A 483 9.23 22.35 -24.44
N LYS A 484 10.54 22.31 -24.67
CA LYS A 484 11.54 21.76 -23.74
C LYS A 484 11.40 22.35 -22.33
N GLU A 485 11.19 23.66 -22.24
CA GLU A 485 11.02 24.39 -20.96
C GLU A 485 9.85 23.86 -20.11
N MET A 486 8.76 23.40 -20.75
CA MET A 486 7.64 22.79 -20.05
C MET A 486 7.92 21.35 -19.63
N GLY A 487 8.67 20.59 -20.43
CA GLY A 487 9.18 19.27 -20.06
C GLY A 487 10.12 19.36 -18.86
N ASP A 488 11.08 20.29 -18.89
CA ASP A 488 12.02 20.56 -17.79
C ASP A 488 11.29 21.01 -16.52
N MET A 489 10.21 21.77 -16.66
CA MET A 489 9.37 22.19 -15.55
C MET A 489 8.58 21.02 -14.95
N LEU A 490 8.02 20.12 -15.77
CA LEU A 490 7.38 18.90 -15.27
C LEU A 490 8.38 17.99 -14.53
N THR A 491 9.62 17.93 -15.02
CA THR A 491 10.74 17.26 -14.34
C THR A 491 10.99 17.91 -12.98
N GLY A 492 11.12 19.22 -12.92
CA GLY A 492 11.29 19.97 -11.67
C GLY A 492 10.12 19.78 -10.69
N MET A 493 8.88 19.61 -11.19
CA MET A 493 7.70 19.37 -10.36
C MET A 493 7.71 18.00 -9.68
N ILE A 494 8.27 16.99 -10.34
CA ILE A 494 8.40 15.65 -9.77
C ILE A 494 9.59 15.61 -8.81
N ALA A 495 10.67 16.33 -9.15
CA ALA A 495 11.92 16.35 -8.43
C ALA A 495 11.97 17.36 -7.25
N ASP A 496 11.28 18.50 -7.34
CA ASP A 496 11.42 19.61 -6.39
C ASP A 496 10.08 20.13 -5.86
N LYS A 497 9.96 20.14 -4.52
CA LYS A 497 8.80 20.70 -3.80
C LYS A 497 8.60 22.21 -4.02
N GLU A 498 9.68 22.96 -4.33
CA GLU A 498 9.60 24.39 -4.64
C GLU A 498 9.01 24.64 -6.02
N ALA A 499 9.35 23.82 -7.01
CA ALA A 499 8.78 23.92 -8.36
C ALA A 499 7.27 23.65 -8.38
N GLN A 500 6.76 22.78 -7.48
CA GLN A 500 5.32 22.57 -7.30
C GLN A 500 4.58 23.84 -6.85
N LYS A 501 5.24 24.74 -6.10
CA LYS A 501 4.63 26.01 -5.67
C LYS A 501 4.39 26.97 -6.84
N SER A 502 5.25 26.95 -7.85
CA SER A 502 5.19 27.88 -8.99
C SER A 502 4.00 27.63 -9.91
N LEU A 503 3.52 26.37 -10.03
CA LEU A 503 2.37 26.01 -10.85
C LEU A 503 1.05 26.65 -10.46
N TRP A 504 0.88 26.90 -9.17
CA TRP A 504 -0.34 27.52 -8.65
C TRP A 504 -0.24 29.04 -8.55
N SER A 505 0.87 29.62 -9.04
CA SER A 505 0.97 31.06 -9.23
C SER A 505 0.00 31.48 -10.35
N PRO A 506 -0.95 32.41 -10.09
CA PRO A 506 -1.81 32.96 -11.14
C PRO A 506 -1.01 33.54 -12.31
N TRP A 507 0.18 34.08 -12.04
CA TRP A 507 1.12 34.59 -13.03
C TRP A 507 1.71 33.49 -13.92
N PHE A 508 2.02 32.35 -13.35
CA PHE A 508 2.52 31.17 -14.09
C PHE A 508 1.44 30.60 -15.01
N LEU A 509 0.22 30.39 -14.50
CA LEU A 509 -0.93 29.96 -15.30
C LEU A 509 -1.22 30.97 -16.42
N PHE A 510 -1.17 32.25 -16.11
CA PHE A 510 -1.35 33.33 -17.09
C PHE A 510 -0.26 33.30 -18.18
N LYS A 511 1.03 33.20 -17.80
CA LYS A 511 2.16 33.10 -18.73
C LYS A 511 2.11 31.87 -19.60
N THR A 512 1.73 30.73 -19.03
CA THR A 512 1.68 29.43 -19.73
C THR A 512 0.47 29.32 -20.65
N ILE A 513 -0.66 29.93 -20.28
CA ILE A 513 -1.92 29.89 -21.03
C ILE A 513 -1.95 30.94 -22.15
N LEU A 514 -1.39 32.14 -21.94
CA LEU A 514 -1.59 33.27 -22.82
C LEU A 514 -0.38 33.64 -23.69
N LEU A 515 0.81 33.13 -23.42
CA LEU A 515 1.95 33.33 -24.32
C LEU A 515 2.07 32.21 -25.34
N PRO A 516 2.17 32.51 -26.63
CA PRO A 516 2.20 31.54 -27.74
C PRO A 516 3.43 30.62 -27.70
#